data_f3cc6be22b1a6d9cd9366356921ae22d
#
_entry.id   f3cc6be22b1a6d9cd9366356921ae22d
#
_cell.length_a   1.000
_cell.length_b   1.000
_cell.length_c   1.000
_cell.angle_alpha   90.00
_cell.angle_beta   90.00
_cell.angle_gamma   90.00
#
_symmetry.space_group_name_H-M   'P 1'
#
loop_
_entity.id
_entity.type
_entity.pdbx_description
1 polymer ?
#
loop_
_entity_poly.entity_id
_entity_poly.type
_entity_poly.pdbx_seq_one_letter_code
_entity_poly.pdbx_strand_id
1 'polypeptide(L)'
;MMVFGLDIEEFEYAYRLDGPWKPKEGLLFDKKHILLDPYAKAVTGQSVWGKALNTGGYRARVVRNNFFWGSEKPDKIPMEKLIIYEMHVRGFTKMDKSVRHPGTFAGIKEKIPYLKTLGINAVELMPIFEFDETQDARVVGGKKLCDFWGYNTVSFFAPNTSYTAADEYNREGEELKTLIKALHENGMEIILDVVFNHTAEGNEHGPVISFKGFDNNIYYMLTPEGYYYNFSGCGNTLNCNHPIVQEMIVECLRYWVTSYH
;
A
#
# COMPACT_ATOMS: atom_id res chain seq x y z
N MET A 1 -12.91 -21.83 0.83
CA MET A 1 -12.58 -22.63 2.03
C MET A 1 -13.17 -21.88 3.23
N MET A 2 -13.80 -22.59 4.16
CA MET A 2 -14.36 -22.00 5.38
C MET A 2 -13.63 -22.60 6.57
N VAL A 3 -13.06 -21.78 7.44
CA VAL A 3 -12.28 -22.23 8.60
C VAL A 3 -12.92 -21.67 9.86
N PHE A 4 -13.20 -22.54 10.83
CA PHE A 4 -13.89 -22.18 12.06
C PHE A 4 -12.93 -22.19 13.26
N GLY A 5 -13.23 -21.37 14.28
CA GLY A 5 -12.49 -21.37 15.55
C GLY A 5 -11.11 -20.72 15.50
N LEU A 6 -10.85 -19.90 14.46
CA LEU A 6 -9.61 -19.10 14.42
C LEU A 6 -9.77 -17.78 15.13
N ASP A 7 -8.76 -17.37 15.89
CA ASP A 7 -8.62 -16.00 16.30
C ASP A 7 -8.10 -15.17 15.14
N ILE A 8 -8.99 -14.38 14.54
CA ILE A 8 -8.66 -13.61 13.36
C ILE A 8 -7.70 -12.44 13.65
N GLU A 9 -7.51 -12.03 14.88
CA GLU A 9 -6.59 -10.96 15.26
C GLU A 9 -5.13 -11.42 15.19
N GLU A 10 -4.90 -12.72 15.41
CA GLU A 10 -3.57 -13.33 15.31
C GLU A 10 -3.37 -14.13 14.01
N PHE A 11 -4.40 -14.19 13.14
CA PHE A 11 -4.37 -15.03 11.97
C PHE A 11 -3.73 -14.33 10.78
N GLU A 12 -2.71 -15.00 10.22
CA GLU A 12 -2.08 -14.63 8.96
C GLU A 12 -2.27 -15.75 7.94
N TYR A 13 -2.42 -15.41 6.67
CA TYR A 13 -2.54 -16.38 5.60
C TYR A 13 -1.77 -15.97 4.35
N ALA A 14 -1.44 -16.97 3.54
CA ALA A 14 -0.87 -16.79 2.22
C ALA A 14 -1.26 -17.99 1.34
N TYR A 15 -1.01 -17.87 0.06
CA TYR A 15 -1.31 -18.93 -0.90
C TYR A 15 -0.04 -19.61 -1.39
N ARG A 16 -0.19 -20.84 -1.83
CA ARG A 16 0.80 -21.58 -2.63
C ARG A 16 0.07 -22.22 -3.78
N LEU A 17 0.48 -21.93 -4.99
CA LEU A 17 -0.09 -22.49 -6.21
C LEU A 17 0.92 -23.42 -6.85
N ASP A 18 0.44 -24.57 -7.34
CA ASP A 18 1.23 -25.54 -8.10
C ASP A 18 0.71 -25.58 -9.53
N GLY A 19 1.60 -25.76 -10.49
CA GLY A 19 1.24 -25.80 -11.90
C GLY A 19 2.46 -25.73 -12.82
N PRO A 20 2.27 -25.44 -14.11
CA PRO A 20 3.38 -25.41 -15.04
C PRO A 20 4.31 -24.23 -14.77
N TRP A 21 5.61 -24.52 -14.77
CA TRP A 21 6.67 -23.51 -14.79
C TRP A 21 7.23 -23.39 -16.21
N LYS A 22 6.72 -22.44 -16.96
CA LYS A 22 7.11 -22.17 -18.36
C LYS A 22 7.25 -20.64 -18.57
N PRO A 23 8.34 -20.04 -18.13
CA PRO A 23 8.51 -18.57 -18.18
C PRO A 23 8.33 -17.98 -19.58
N LYS A 24 8.75 -18.68 -20.64
CA LYS A 24 8.57 -18.23 -22.03
C LYS A 24 7.11 -18.20 -22.49
N GLU A 25 6.22 -18.90 -21.80
CA GLU A 25 4.77 -18.88 -22.01
C GLU A 25 4.07 -17.99 -20.97
N GLY A 26 4.82 -17.29 -20.11
CA GLY A 26 4.30 -16.45 -19.04
C GLY A 26 3.74 -17.24 -17.84
N LEU A 27 3.95 -18.55 -17.75
CA LEU A 27 3.45 -19.41 -16.67
C LEU A 27 4.50 -19.56 -15.58
N LEU A 28 4.21 -19.06 -14.37
CA LEU A 28 5.16 -18.98 -13.24
C LEU A 28 4.63 -19.67 -11.97
N PHE A 29 3.90 -20.79 -12.11
CA PHE A 29 3.36 -21.52 -10.97
C PHE A 29 4.45 -22.36 -10.29
N ASP A 30 4.79 -21.99 -9.05
CA ASP A 30 5.73 -22.75 -8.22
C ASP A 30 5.28 -22.70 -6.75
N LYS A 31 4.85 -23.85 -6.21
CA LYS A 31 4.43 -23.99 -4.81
C LYS A 31 5.49 -23.65 -3.76
N LYS A 32 6.74 -23.42 -4.16
CA LYS A 32 7.77 -22.94 -3.24
C LYS A 32 7.53 -21.46 -2.86
N HIS A 33 6.92 -20.68 -3.74
CA HIS A 33 6.59 -19.29 -3.45
C HIS A 33 5.42 -19.18 -2.48
N ILE A 34 5.56 -18.30 -1.51
CA ILE A 34 4.47 -17.85 -0.65
C ILE A 34 3.90 -16.60 -1.33
N LEU A 35 2.62 -16.66 -1.71
CA LEU A 35 1.97 -15.59 -2.46
C LEU A 35 1.04 -14.80 -1.55
N LEU A 36 1.22 -13.49 -1.54
CA LEU A 36 0.31 -12.56 -0.91
C LEU A 36 -1.00 -12.50 -1.67
N ASP A 37 -2.12 -12.52 -0.97
CA ASP A 37 -3.44 -12.29 -1.55
C ASP A 37 -3.46 -10.93 -2.28
N PRO A 38 -3.80 -10.87 -3.57
CA PRO A 38 -3.92 -9.61 -4.32
C PRO A 38 -4.89 -8.61 -3.71
N TYR A 39 -5.87 -9.07 -2.93
CA TYR A 39 -6.89 -8.29 -2.25
C TYR A 39 -6.65 -8.13 -0.74
N ALA A 40 -5.44 -8.41 -0.27
CA ALA A 40 -5.10 -8.29 1.14
C ALA A 40 -5.29 -6.85 1.64
N LYS A 41 -6.15 -6.66 2.64
CA LYS A 41 -6.48 -5.35 3.23
C LYS A 41 -5.58 -4.97 4.40
N ALA A 42 -4.85 -5.93 4.93
CA ALA A 42 -3.76 -5.76 5.87
C ALA A 42 -2.71 -6.85 5.59
N VAL A 43 -1.45 -6.52 5.82
CA VAL A 43 -0.33 -7.43 5.54
C VAL A 43 0.63 -7.48 6.72
N THR A 44 1.38 -8.58 6.81
CA THR A 44 2.60 -8.65 7.60
C THR A 44 3.69 -7.92 6.84
N GLY A 45 3.92 -6.67 7.18
CA GLY A 45 4.86 -5.79 6.50
C GLY A 45 6.07 -5.43 7.37
N GLN A 46 6.69 -4.33 7.04
CA GLN A 46 7.86 -3.81 7.74
C GLN A 46 7.42 -2.88 8.88
N SER A 47 7.60 -3.32 10.11
CA SER A 47 7.29 -2.49 11.28
C SER A 47 8.32 -1.36 11.50
N VAL A 48 9.48 -1.45 10.87
CA VAL A 48 10.56 -0.47 11.02
C VAL A 48 11.12 -0.10 9.66
N TRP A 49 11.01 1.15 9.32
CA TRP A 49 11.55 1.73 8.09
C TRP A 49 13.03 1.39 7.87
N GLY A 50 13.36 0.93 6.69
CA GLY A 50 14.72 0.59 6.25
C GLY A 50 15.21 -0.78 6.71
N LYS A 51 14.36 -1.57 7.37
CA LYS A 51 14.66 -2.97 7.71
C LYS A 51 13.90 -3.89 6.77
N ALA A 52 14.61 -4.82 6.17
CA ALA A 52 13.98 -5.84 5.33
C ALA A 52 13.02 -6.74 6.12
N LEU A 53 12.00 -7.22 5.46
CA LEU A 53 11.03 -8.16 6.00
C LEU A 53 11.72 -9.49 6.38
N ASN A 54 11.62 -9.92 7.63
CA ASN A 54 12.31 -11.12 8.14
C ASN A 54 11.47 -12.41 8.04
N THR A 55 10.26 -12.36 7.49
CA THR A 55 9.28 -13.46 7.58
C THR A 55 9.28 -14.42 6.38
N GLY A 56 10.23 -14.27 5.45
CA GLY A 56 10.29 -15.11 4.24
C GLY A 56 9.19 -14.82 3.21
N GLY A 57 8.57 -13.65 3.27
CA GLY A 57 7.52 -13.17 2.35
C GLY A 57 6.38 -12.49 3.07
N TYR A 58 5.59 -11.73 2.31
CA TYR A 58 4.39 -11.08 2.82
C TYR A 58 3.27 -12.09 3.09
N ARG A 59 2.47 -11.83 4.12
CA ARG A 59 1.25 -12.58 4.41
C ARG A 59 0.10 -11.62 4.59
N ALA A 60 -1.08 -12.05 4.17
CA ALA A 60 -2.31 -11.31 4.38
C ALA A 60 -2.82 -11.52 5.81
N ARG A 61 -3.50 -10.51 6.34
CA ARG A 61 -4.22 -10.55 7.61
C ARG A 61 -5.69 -10.32 7.37
N VAL A 62 -6.53 -10.93 8.21
CA VAL A 62 -7.97 -10.73 8.14
C VAL A 62 -8.34 -9.40 8.79
N VAL A 63 -9.17 -8.61 8.10
CA VAL A 63 -9.60 -7.28 8.52
C VAL A 63 -11.03 -7.33 9.06
N ARG A 64 -11.28 -6.69 10.21
CA ARG A 64 -12.62 -6.34 10.70
C ARG A 64 -12.92 -4.89 10.31
N ASN A 65 -14.07 -4.66 9.69
CA ASN A 65 -14.50 -3.30 9.35
C ASN A 65 -15.44 -2.77 10.46
N ASN A 66 -14.87 -2.46 11.63
CA ASN A 66 -15.61 -2.00 12.81
C ASN A 66 -15.19 -0.60 13.29
N PHE A 67 -14.45 0.15 12.46
CA PHE A 67 -14.03 1.51 12.81
C PHE A 67 -15.23 2.45 12.89
N PHE A 68 -15.34 3.17 13.99
CA PHE A 68 -16.43 4.11 14.22
C PHE A 68 -16.09 5.51 13.67
N TRP A 69 -16.67 5.84 12.54
CA TRP A 69 -16.50 7.14 11.87
C TRP A 69 -17.23 8.30 12.54
N GLY A 70 -18.25 8.03 13.35
CA GLY A 70 -19.19 9.03 13.89
C GLY A 70 -20.45 9.12 13.03
N SER A 71 -21.33 10.03 13.43
CA SER A 71 -22.61 10.26 12.74
C SER A 71 -22.57 11.41 11.74
N GLU A 72 -21.60 12.28 11.84
CA GLU A 72 -21.48 13.47 10.99
C GLU A 72 -20.68 13.15 9.74
N LYS A 73 -21.22 13.56 8.58
CA LYS A 73 -20.45 13.57 7.34
C LYS A 73 -19.80 14.96 7.20
N PRO A 74 -18.51 15.04 6.86
CA PRO A 74 -17.90 16.33 6.59
C PRO A 74 -18.60 17.02 5.41
N ASP A 75 -18.71 18.35 5.48
CA ASP A 75 -19.17 19.15 4.36
C ASP A 75 -18.15 19.04 3.23
N LYS A 76 -18.61 18.72 2.02
CA LYS A 76 -17.75 18.69 0.84
C LYS A 76 -17.25 20.09 0.50
N ILE A 77 -15.95 20.22 0.37
CA ILE A 77 -15.33 21.44 -0.13
C ILE A 77 -15.36 21.39 -1.67
N PRO A 78 -15.97 22.41 -2.34
CA PRO A 78 -15.91 22.50 -3.79
C PRO A 78 -14.48 22.47 -4.31
N MET A 79 -14.22 21.76 -5.40
CA MET A 79 -12.86 21.53 -5.92
C MET A 79 -12.11 22.83 -6.20
N GLU A 80 -12.81 23.86 -6.70
CA GLU A 80 -12.26 25.19 -6.97
C GLU A 80 -11.85 25.97 -5.71
N LYS A 81 -12.24 25.50 -4.52
CA LYS A 81 -11.88 26.08 -3.22
C LYS A 81 -10.83 25.28 -2.47
N LEU A 82 -10.36 24.17 -3.05
CA LEU A 82 -9.33 23.37 -2.42
C LEU A 82 -7.98 24.11 -2.43
N ILE A 83 -7.32 24.11 -1.27
CA ILE A 83 -5.93 24.53 -1.10
C ILE A 83 -5.20 23.25 -0.63
N ILE A 84 -4.57 22.59 -1.58
CA ILE A 84 -4.00 21.25 -1.39
C ILE A 84 -2.56 21.37 -0.91
N TYR A 85 -2.21 20.60 0.11
CA TYR A 85 -0.84 20.40 0.56
C TYR A 85 -0.46 18.93 0.33
N GLU A 86 0.38 18.70 -0.68
CA GLU A 86 0.96 17.39 -0.94
C GLU A 86 2.06 17.09 0.07
N MET A 87 2.05 15.91 0.66
CA MET A 87 3.06 15.50 1.62
C MET A 87 3.35 14.00 1.60
N HIS A 88 4.59 13.68 1.94
CA HIS A 88 5.00 12.31 2.22
C HIS A 88 4.80 12.00 3.71
N VAL A 89 4.11 10.88 4.03
CA VAL A 89 3.78 10.53 5.43
C VAL A 89 4.99 10.59 6.35
N ARG A 90 6.07 9.91 5.98
CA ARG A 90 7.28 9.89 6.78
C ARG A 90 8.03 11.24 6.72
N GLY A 91 8.18 11.81 5.52
CA GLY A 91 8.98 13.02 5.30
C GLY A 91 8.48 14.23 6.06
N PHE A 92 7.16 14.37 6.17
CA PHE A 92 6.54 15.55 6.74
C PHE A 92 6.92 15.79 8.21
N THR A 93 6.98 14.73 9.04
CA THR A 93 7.22 14.89 10.47
C THR A 93 8.50 14.23 10.99
N LYS A 94 9.21 13.43 10.20
CA LYS A 94 10.34 12.60 10.69
C LYS A 94 11.42 13.37 11.42
N MET A 95 11.71 14.59 10.98
CA MET A 95 12.74 15.44 11.56
C MET A 95 12.20 16.43 12.60
N ASP A 96 10.90 16.45 12.83
CA ASP A 96 10.26 17.37 13.79
C ASP A 96 10.33 16.78 15.22
N LYS A 97 11.17 17.37 16.03
CA LYS A 97 11.38 16.95 17.42
C LYS A 97 10.19 17.26 18.36
N SER A 98 9.24 18.08 17.91
CA SER A 98 8.03 18.40 18.68
C SER A 98 6.93 17.36 18.54
N VAL A 99 7.04 16.45 17.55
CA VAL A 99 6.07 15.41 17.26
C VAL A 99 6.44 14.14 18.06
N ARG A 100 5.45 13.56 18.71
CA ARG A 100 5.64 12.34 19.53
C ARG A 100 5.92 11.10 18.68
N HIS A 101 5.21 10.99 17.56
CA HIS A 101 5.32 9.84 16.63
C HIS A 101 5.80 10.30 15.25
N PRO A 102 7.08 10.75 15.12
CA PRO A 102 7.55 11.38 13.90
C PRO A 102 7.68 10.38 12.75
N GLY A 103 7.14 10.74 11.60
CA GLY A 103 7.19 9.94 10.37
C GLY A 103 6.07 8.93 10.24
N THR A 104 4.96 9.11 10.96
CA THR A 104 3.79 8.20 10.96
C THR A 104 2.49 8.95 10.71
N PHE A 105 1.39 8.21 10.49
CA PHE A 105 0.04 8.79 10.39
C PHE A 105 -0.34 9.55 11.68
N ALA A 106 0.00 9.00 12.85
CA ALA A 106 -0.21 9.68 14.13
C ALA A 106 0.58 11.00 14.21
N GLY A 107 1.79 11.04 13.67
CA GLY A 107 2.59 12.25 13.61
C GLY A 107 1.98 13.35 12.74
N ILE A 108 1.36 12.99 11.62
CA ILE A 108 0.61 13.97 10.79
C ILE A 108 -0.58 14.51 11.58
N LYS A 109 -1.32 13.65 12.29
CA LYS A 109 -2.45 14.07 13.13
C LYS A 109 -2.05 15.14 14.15
N GLU A 110 -0.87 15.01 14.78
CA GLU A 110 -0.35 16.01 15.73
C GLU A 110 -0.12 17.39 15.06
N LYS A 111 0.06 17.43 13.73
CA LYS A 111 0.32 18.66 12.96
C LYS A 111 -0.92 19.31 12.38
N ILE A 112 -2.12 18.79 12.61
CA ILE A 112 -3.38 19.40 12.11
C ILE A 112 -3.51 20.87 12.51
N PRO A 113 -3.21 21.31 13.76
CA PRO A 113 -3.25 22.75 14.10
C PRO A 113 -2.30 23.60 13.24
N TYR A 114 -1.11 23.10 12.93
CA TYR A 114 -0.17 23.78 12.03
C TYR A 114 -0.72 23.88 10.60
N LEU A 115 -1.29 22.80 10.05
CA LEU A 115 -1.89 22.78 8.73
C LEU A 115 -3.05 23.79 8.63
N LYS A 116 -3.86 23.91 9.68
CA LYS A 116 -4.90 24.97 9.77
C LYS A 116 -4.31 26.36 9.75
N THR A 117 -3.20 26.60 10.43
CA THR A 117 -2.53 27.89 10.45
C THR A 117 -1.99 28.28 9.06
N LEU A 118 -1.60 27.31 8.25
CA LEU A 118 -1.22 27.53 6.84
C LEU A 118 -2.40 27.90 5.95
N GLY A 119 -3.64 27.69 6.42
CA GLY A 119 -4.85 27.98 5.65
C GLY A 119 -5.17 26.92 4.58
N ILE A 120 -4.57 25.74 4.65
CA ILE A 120 -4.89 24.63 3.76
C ILE A 120 -6.18 23.94 4.21
N ASN A 121 -6.89 23.33 3.27
CA ASN A 121 -8.12 22.62 3.52
C ASN A 121 -8.18 21.24 2.85
N ALA A 122 -7.09 20.80 2.24
CA ALA A 122 -6.92 19.45 1.74
C ALA A 122 -5.48 18.98 1.90
N VAL A 123 -5.31 17.72 2.28
CA VAL A 123 -4.01 17.04 2.36
C VAL A 123 -3.99 15.97 1.29
N GLU A 124 -2.96 16.00 0.43
CA GLU A 124 -2.68 14.91 -0.51
C GLU A 124 -1.51 14.09 0.02
N LEU A 125 -1.77 12.82 0.29
CA LEU A 125 -0.72 11.90 0.74
C LEU A 125 -0.10 11.21 -0.47
N MET A 126 1.23 11.37 -0.65
CA MET A 126 2.02 10.51 -1.51
C MET A 126 1.76 9.04 -1.14
N PRO A 127 2.12 8.05 -1.98
CA PRO A 127 1.62 6.69 -1.86
C PRO A 127 1.66 6.11 -0.45
N ILE A 128 0.50 5.64 0.00
CA ILE A 128 0.31 5.03 1.32
C ILE A 128 0.10 3.51 1.23
N PHE A 129 0.06 2.95 0.04
CA PHE A 129 -0.02 1.50 -0.15
C PHE A 129 1.22 0.81 0.39
N GLU A 130 1.11 -0.47 0.77
CA GLU A 130 2.27 -1.24 1.20
C GLU A 130 3.31 -1.33 0.09
N PHE A 131 4.55 -0.99 0.42
CA PHE A 131 5.72 -1.13 -0.45
C PHE A 131 6.94 -1.51 0.40
N ASP A 132 7.96 -2.09 -0.23
CA ASP A 132 9.22 -2.44 0.42
C ASP A 132 10.28 -1.38 0.10
N GLU A 133 10.53 -0.47 1.03
CA GLU A 133 11.54 0.57 0.86
C GLU A 133 12.97 0.03 0.76
N THR A 134 13.18 -1.26 1.05
CA THR A 134 14.50 -1.88 0.99
C THR A 134 14.78 -2.65 -0.30
N GLN A 135 13.74 -2.93 -1.12
CA GLN A 135 13.84 -3.78 -2.31
C GLN A 135 14.89 -3.27 -3.30
N ASP A 136 14.90 -1.97 -3.58
CA ASP A 136 15.82 -1.31 -4.50
C ASP A 136 16.85 -0.44 -3.78
N ALA A 137 17.16 -0.78 -2.53
CA ALA A 137 18.08 -0.01 -1.72
C ALA A 137 19.48 0.04 -2.35
N ARG A 138 20.06 1.24 -2.39
CA ARG A 138 21.39 1.52 -2.95
C ARG A 138 22.33 2.04 -1.88
N VAL A 139 23.62 1.80 -2.04
CA VAL A 139 24.65 2.39 -1.18
C VAL A 139 25.35 3.51 -1.93
N VAL A 140 25.25 4.73 -1.44
CA VAL A 140 25.91 5.91 -2.01
C VAL A 140 26.69 6.61 -0.90
N GLY A 141 28.00 6.78 -1.09
CA GLY A 141 28.85 7.40 -0.10
C GLY A 141 28.83 6.70 1.27
N GLY A 142 28.69 5.36 1.29
CA GLY A 142 28.60 4.55 2.51
C GLY A 142 27.25 4.60 3.23
N LYS A 143 26.24 5.31 2.68
CA LYS A 143 24.89 5.40 3.22
C LYS A 143 23.94 4.53 2.40
N LYS A 144 23.12 3.70 3.09
CA LYS A 144 22.02 2.96 2.47
C LYS A 144 20.88 3.93 2.17
N LEU A 145 20.52 4.04 0.90
CA LEU A 145 19.37 4.80 0.43
C LEU A 145 18.25 3.81 0.09
N CYS A 146 17.08 4.06 0.66
CA CYS A 146 15.89 3.25 0.43
C CYS A 146 14.98 3.93 -0.59
N ASP A 147 14.03 3.19 -1.18
CA ASP A 147 12.89 3.79 -1.87
C ASP A 147 12.13 4.67 -0.86
N PHE A 148 12.00 5.94 -1.20
CA PHE A 148 11.41 6.90 -0.29
C PHE A 148 9.96 7.22 -0.63
N TRP A 149 9.64 7.30 -1.93
CA TRP A 149 8.35 7.81 -2.38
C TRP A 149 7.21 6.80 -2.32
N GLY A 150 7.53 5.50 -2.42
CA GLY A 150 6.53 4.45 -2.28
C GLY A 150 5.73 4.12 -3.53
N TYR A 151 6.18 4.54 -4.71
CA TYR A 151 5.51 4.20 -5.98
C TYR A 151 5.77 2.76 -6.45
N ASN A 152 6.33 1.91 -5.62
CA ASN A 152 6.64 0.51 -5.93
C ASN A 152 5.73 -0.44 -5.13
N THR A 153 4.46 -0.53 -5.51
CA THR A 153 3.39 -1.14 -4.73
C THR A 153 3.50 -2.66 -4.60
N VAL A 154 3.49 -3.15 -3.38
CA VAL A 154 3.39 -4.58 -3.01
C VAL A 154 1.92 -5.00 -2.87
N SER A 155 1.10 -4.17 -2.22
CA SER A 155 -0.34 -4.44 -2.02
C SER A 155 -1.15 -3.18 -2.22
N PHE A 156 -2.15 -3.24 -3.12
CA PHE A 156 -3.03 -2.10 -3.43
C PHE A 156 -4.10 -1.82 -2.37
N PHE A 157 -4.45 -2.82 -1.55
CA PHE A 157 -5.54 -2.70 -0.58
C PHE A 157 -5.06 -2.47 0.85
N ALA A 158 -3.77 -2.61 1.14
CA ALA A 158 -3.24 -2.47 2.48
C ALA A 158 -2.43 -1.17 2.63
N PRO A 159 -2.64 -0.40 3.71
CA PRO A 159 -1.78 0.72 4.02
C PRO A 159 -0.38 0.25 4.44
N ASN A 160 0.63 1.10 4.20
CA ASN A 160 2.01 0.81 4.54
C ASN A 160 2.20 0.64 6.05
N THR A 161 2.72 -0.51 6.44
CA THR A 161 2.91 -0.90 7.84
C THR A 161 3.98 -0.07 8.56
N SER A 162 4.98 0.44 7.85
CA SER A 162 6.04 1.28 8.43
C SER A 162 5.63 2.74 8.69
N TYR A 163 4.42 3.13 8.26
CA TYR A 163 3.85 4.46 8.53
C TYR A 163 3.00 4.50 9.81
N THR A 164 2.93 3.41 10.58
CA THR A 164 2.23 3.38 11.86
C THR A 164 3.14 3.70 13.03
N ALA A 165 2.56 4.27 14.09
CA ALA A 165 3.25 4.54 15.35
C ALA A 165 3.24 3.34 16.29
N ALA A 166 2.32 2.40 16.10
CA ALA A 166 2.16 1.24 16.96
C ALA A 166 3.32 0.24 16.76
N ASP A 167 3.79 -0.36 17.85
CA ASP A 167 4.74 -1.48 17.81
C ASP A 167 4.07 -2.77 17.30
N GLU A 168 2.76 -2.85 17.38
CA GLU A 168 1.93 -3.90 16.80
C GLU A 168 1.64 -3.59 15.32
N TYR A 169 1.36 -4.64 14.55
CA TYR A 169 0.90 -4.47 13.16
C TYR A 169 -0.25 -3.49 13.09
N ASN A 170 -0.24 -2.69 12.02
CA ASN A 170 -1.32 -1.77 11.72
C ASN A 170 -2.64 -2.54 11.71
N ARG A 171 -3.42 -2.35 12.74
CA ARG A 171 -4.71 -2.98 12.89
C ARG A 171 -5.65 -2.44 11.81
N GLU A 172 -5.54 -3.05 10.61
CA GLU A 172 -6.48 -2.84 9.52
C GLU A 172 -6.57 -1.38 9.05
N GLY A 173 -5.43 -0.67 9.13
CA GLY A 173 -5.38 0.74 8.78
C GLY A 173 -6.05 1.66 9.81
N GLU A 174 -6.26 1.24 11.03
CA GLU A 174 -6.96 2.02 12.06
C GLU A 174 -6.30 3.37 12.33
N GLU A 175 -4.96 3.41 12.35
CA GLU A 175 -4.25 4.67 12.55
C GLU A 175 -4.46 5.65 11.38
N LEU A 176 -4.46 5.15 10.13
CA LEU A 176 -4.80 5.96 8.97
C LEU A 176 -6.26 6.45 9.03
N LYS A 177 -7.22 5.58 9.37
CA LYS A 177 -8.62 5.98 9.56
C LYS A 177 -8.76 7.04 10.64
N THR A 178 -7.99 6.93 11.73
CA THR A 178 -7.97 7.91 12.81
C THR A 178 -7.42 9.27 12.34
N LEU A 179 -6.40 9.28 11.47
CA LEU A 179 -5.91 10.50 10.85
C LEU A 179 -6.97 11.12 9.95
N ILE A 180 -7.56 10.33 9.06
CA ILE A 180 -8.60 10.81 8.12
C ILE A 180 -9.78 11.41 8.86
N LYS A 181 -10.29 10.70 9.87
CA LYS A 181 -11.36 11.22 10.72
C LYS A 181 -10.99 12.56 11.36
N ALA A 182 -9.77 12.67 11.90
CA ALA A 182 -9.32 13.91 12.51
C ALA A 182 -9.15 15.06 11.50
N LEU A 183 -8.74 14.78 10.26
CA LEU A 183 -8.70 15.78 9.19
C LEU A 183 -10.12 16.28 8.88
N HIS A 184 -11.06 15.38 8.66
CA HIS A 184 -12.47 15.71 8.39
C HIS A 184 -13.09 16.53 9.53
N GLU A 185 -12.91 16.13 10.80
CA GLU A 185 -13.37 16.85 11.98
C GLU A 185 -12.78 18.28 12.08
N ASN A 186 -11.67 18.54 11.40
CA ASN A 186 -11.03 19.84 11.34
C ASN A 186 -11.29 20.59 10.02
N GLY A 187 -12.24 20.12 9.21
CA GLY A 187 -12.65 20.75 7.95
C GLY A 187 -11.62 20.63 6.84
N MET A 188 -10.85 19.53 6.82
CA MET A 188 -9.88 19.22 5.78
C MET A 188 -10.26 17.95 5.04
N GLU A 189 -10.18 18.01 3.71
CA GLU A 189 -10.29 16.83 2.84
C GLU A 189 -8.97 16.04 2.79
N ILE A 190 -9.07 14.78 2.37
CA ILE A 190 -7.89 13.96 2.10
C ILE A 190 -7.92 13.43 0.67
N ILE A 191 -6.77 13.42 0.04
CA ILE A 191 -6.51 12.86 -1.29
C ILE A 191 -5.44 11.79 -1.14
N LEU A 192 -5.63 10.63 -1.75
CA LEU A 192 -4.65 9.56 -1.80
C LEU A 192 -4.05 9.49 -3.21
N ASP A 193 -2.74 9.65 -3.32
CA ASP A 193 -2.01 9.39 -4.56
C ASP A 193 -1.90 7.88 -4.79
N VAL A 194 -2.37 7.43 -5.95
CA VAL A 194 -2.44 6.02 -6.31
C VAL A 194 -1.86 5.73 -7.68
N VAL A 195 -1.12 4.63 -7.82
CA VAL A 195 -0.45 4.23 -9.06
C VAL A 195 -0.79 2.79 -9.39
N PHE A 196 -1.38 2.56 -10.57
CA PHE A 196 -1.79 1.24 -11.05
C PHE A 196 -1.08 0.81 -12.34
N ASN A 197 -0.01 1.47 -12.74
CA ASN A 197 0.66 1.15 -14.01
C ASN A 197 1.71 0.04 -13.87
N HIS A 198 2.18 -0.26 -12.66
CA HIS A 198 3.16 -1.31 -12.36
C HIS A 198 3.03 -1.80 -10.91
N THR A 199 3.81 -2.83 -10.57
CA THR A 199 3.91 -3.37 -9.21
C THR A 199 5.38 -3.56 -8.80
N ALA A 200 5.60 -3.82 -7.51
CA ALA A 200 6.91 -4.12 -6.93
C ALA A 200 7.54 -5.43 -7.45
N GLU A 201 6.84 -6.22 -8.25
CA GLU A 201 7.37 -7.48 -8.75
C GLU A 201 8.42 -7.35 -9.87
N GLY A 202 8.67 -6.09 -10.37
CA GLY A 202 9.72 -5.83 -11.37
C GLY A 202 9.56 -6.65 -12.66
N ASN A 203 10.66 -6.90 -13.35
CA ASN A 203 10.70 -7.72 -14.58
C ASN A 203 10.86 -9.22 -14.29
N GLU A 204 11.33 -10.03 -15.26
CA GLU A 204 11.56 -11.48 -15.15
C GLU A 204 12.58 -11.86 -14.06
N HIS A 205 13.43 -10.93 -13.63
CA HIS A 205 14.40 -11.12 -12.54
C HIS A 205 13.89 -10.63 -11.19
N GLY A 206 12.73 -9.96 -11.18
CA GLY A 206 12.12 -9.45 -9.96
C GLY A 206 11.42 -10.54 -9.13
N PRO A 207 11.05 -10.23 -7.88
CA PRO A 207 10.46 -11.20 -6.98
C PRO A 207 9.09 -11.69 -7.45
N VAL A 208 8.68 -12.87 -6.98
CA VAL A 208 7.32 -13.40 -7.08
C VAL A 208 6.67 -13.17 -5.71
N ILE A 209 5.83 -12.15 -5.61
CA ILE A 209 5.19 -11.75 -4.35
C ILE A 209 3.72 -12.13 -4.33
N SER A 210 2.99 -11.83 -5.41
CA SER A 210 1.54 -11.97 -5.53
C SER A 210 1.15 -12.29 -6.98
N PHE A 211 0.93 -11.26 -7.79
CA PHE A 211 0.32 -11.31 -9.12
C PHE A 211 1.03 -12.26 -10.10
N LYS A 212 2.37 -12.25 -10.11
CA LYS A 212 3.17 -13.18 -10.95
C LYS A 212 2.85 -14.63 -10.65
N GLY A 213 2.72 -14.97 -9.38
CA GLY A 213 2.49 -16.33 -8.94
C GLY A 213 1.03 -16.76 -9.04
N PHE A 214 0.07 -15.82 -9.03
CA PHE A 214 -1.35 -16.12 -9.23
C PHE A 214 -1.68 -16.38 -10.70
N ASP A 215 -1.43 -15.37 -11.55
CA ASP A 215 -1.55 -15.54 -13.02
C ASP A 215 -0.82 -14.40 -13.75
N ASN A 216 0.43 -14.68 -14.07
CA ASN A 216 1.30 -13.69 -14.70
C ASN A 216 0.77 -13.17 -16.05
N ASN A 217 0.10 -14.01 -16.84
CA ASN A 217 -0.46 -13.64 -18.14
C ASN A 217 -1.69 -12.72 -18.03
N ILE A 218 -2.44 -12.82 -16.94
CA ILE A 218 -3.59 -11.95 -16.69
C ILE A 218 -3.14 -10.59 -16.18
N TYR A 219 -2.27 -10.59 -15.19
CA TYR A 219 -1.92 -9.35 -14.49
C TYR A 219 -0.90 -8.48 -15.21
N TYR A 220 -0.06 -9.06 -16.08
CA TYR A 220 0.99 -8.27 -16.75
C TYR A 220 0.88 -8.30 -18.27
N MET A 221 1.33 -7.22 -18.88
CA MET A 221 1.53 -7.16 -20.33
C MET A 221 2.84 -7.86 -20.68
N LEU A 222 2.75 -8.97 -21.40
CA LEU A 222 3.89 -9.80 -21.79
C LEU A 222 4.07 -9.82 -23.32
N THR A 223 5.33 -9.96 -23.74
CA THR A 223 5.67 -10.30 -25.13
C THR A 223 5.32 -11.76 -25.41
N PRO A 224 5.24 -12.19 -26.69
CA PRO A 224 5.02 -13.60 -27.04
C PRO A 224 6.06 -14.57 -26.42
N GLU A 225 7.25 -14.08 -26.08
CA GLU A 225 8.34 -14.85 -25.47
C GLU A 225 8.33 -14.81 -23.92
N GLY A 226 7.30 -14.17 -23.32
CA GLY A 226 7.10 -14.10 -21.87
C GLY A 226 7.89 -13.00 -21.14
N TYR A 227 8.51 -12.06 -21.86
CA TYR A 227 9.13 -10.89 -21.26
C TYR A 227 8.12 -9.81 -20.95
N TYR A 228 8.40 -8.97 -19.95
CA TYR A 228 7.50 -7.88 -19.56
C TYR A 228 7.63 -6.67 -20.48
N TYR A 229 6.49 -6.16 -20.96
CA TYR A 229 6.48 -4.78 -21.46
C TYR A 229 6.76 -3.83 -20.30
N ASN A 230 7.65 -2.87 -20.50
CA ASN A 230 8.11 -1.94 -19.48
C ASN A 230 7.79 -0.49 -19.86
N PHE A 231 6.51 -0.21 -20.14
CA PHE A 231 6.06 1.16 -20.46
C PHE A 231 6.13 2.10 -19.26
N SER A 232 6.06 1.56 -18.05
CA SER A 232 6.19 2.31 -16.81
C SER A 232 7.62 2.75 -16.49
N GLY A 233 8.64 2.07 -17.06
CA GLY A 233 10.04 2.24 -16.67
C GLY A 233 10.45 1.51 -15.38
N CYS A 234 9.50 0.82 -14.72
CA CYS A 234 9.68 0.16 -13.42
C CYS A 234 9.82 -1.37 -13.52
N GLY A 235 10.06 -1.91 -14.71
CA GLY A 235 10.31 -3.33 -14.94
C GLY A 235 9.11 -4.10 -15.47
N ASN A 236 7.89 -3.71 -15.13
CA ASN A 236 6.66 -4.32 -15.65
C ASN A 236 5.61 -3.28 -16.00
N THR A 237 4.59 -3.72 -16.70
CA THR A 237 3.37 -2.95 -16.96
C THR A 237 2.17 -3.81 -16.59
N LEU A 238 1.35 -3.32 -15.66
CA LEU A 238 0.11 -3.96 -15.28
C LEU A 238 -0.88 -3.96 -16.47
N ASN A 239 -1.52 -5.10 -16.74
CA ASN A 239 -2.41 -5.26 -17.90
C ASN A 239 -3.80 -4.66 -17.62
N CYS A 240 -3.86 -3.34 -17.53
CA CYS A 240 -5.11 -2.61 -17.27
C CYS A 240 -6.17 -2.76 -18.38
N ASN A 241 -5.85 -3.43 -19.50
CA ASN A 241 -6.83 -3.77 -20.53
C ASN A 241 -7.57 -5.08 -20.21
N HIS A 242 -7.05 -5.90 -19.30
CA HIS A 242 -7.68 -7.17 -18.95
C HIS A 242 -8.85 -6.94 -17.95
N PRO A 243 -10.05 -7.53 -18.18
CA PRO A 243 -11.23 -7.30 -17.33
C PRO A 243 -11.00 -7.59 -15.85
N ILE A 244 -10.26 -8.64 -15.49
CA ILE A 244 -9.93 -9.00 -14.10
C ILE A 244 -9.09 -7.90 -13.43
N VAL A 245 -8.13 -7.33 -14.17
CA VAL A 245 -7.29 -6.23 -13.65
C VAL A 245 -8.10 -4.95 -13.49
N GLN A 246 -8.99 -4.65 -14.45
CA GLN A 246 -9.91 -3.52 -14.35
C GLN A 246 -10.84 -3.66 -13.14
N GLU A 247 -11.41 -4.84 -12.93
CA GLU A 247 -12.26 -5.13 -11.77
C GLU A 247 -11.48 -4.94 -10.47
N MET A 248 -10.27 -5.47 -10.38
CA MET A 248 -9.38 -5.28 -9.21
C MET A 248 -9.13 -3.80 -8.91
N ILE A 249 -8.84 -2.99 -9.93
CA ILE A 249 -8.59 -1.56 -9.75
C ILE A 249 -9.86 -0.85 -9.26
N VAL A 250 -11.01 -1.15 -9.86
CA VAL A 250 -12.30 -0.56 -9.45
C VAL A 250 -12.66 -0.97 -8.02
N GLU A 251 -12.46 -2.24 -7.65
CA GLU A 251 -12.68 -2.70 -6.27
C GLU A 251 -11.71 -2.05 -5.29
N CYS A 252 -10.45 -1.84 -5.69
CA CYS A 252 -9.48 -1.12 -4.89
C CYS A 252 -9.93 0.33 -4.62
N LEU A 253 -10.27 1.07 -5.65
CA LEU A 253 -10.77 2.44 -5.52
C LEU A 253 -12.05 2.50 -4.66
N ARG A 254 -12.99 1.58 -4.91
CA ARG A 254 -14.21 1.47 -4.10
C ARG A 254 -13.89 1.20 -2.63
N TYR A 255 -12.96 0.29 -2.35
CA TYR A 255 -12.55 -0.04 -1.00
C TYR A 255 -11.99 1.19 -0.26
N TRP A 256 -11.08 1.93 -0.88
CA TRP A 256 -10.50 3.12 -0.26
C TRP A 256 -11.55 4.19 -0.02
N VAL A 257 -12.44 4.45 -0.97
CA VAL A 257 -13.53 5.44 -0.80
C VAL A 257 -14.54 5.01 0.26
N THR A 258 -14.92 3.71 0.32
CA THR A 258 -15.99 3.27 1.22
C THR A 258 -15.54 2.89 2.61
N SER A 259 -14.29 2.46 2.76
CA SER A 259 -13.75 2.00 4.06
C SER A 259 -12.89 3.04 4.76
N TYR A 260 -12.40 4.04 4.01
CA TYR A 260 -11.58 5.13 4.54
C TYR A 260 -12.21 6.52 4.39
N HIS A 261 -13.37 6.60 3.71
CA HIS A 261 -14.14 7.84 3.50
C HIS A 261 -13.40 8.82 2.60
#